data_048b9871b544da24817861ec77d2b330
#
_entry.id   048b9871b544da24817861ec77d2b330
#
_cell.length_a   1.000
_cell.length_b   1.000
_cell.length_c   1.000
_cell.angle_alpha   90.00
_cell.angle_beta   90.00
_cell.angle_gamma   90.00
#
_symmetry.space_group_name_H-M   'P 1'
#
loop_
_entity.id
_entity.type
_entity.pdbx_description
1 polymer ?
#
loop_
_entity_poly.entity_id
_entity_poly.type
_entity_poly.pdbx_seq_one_letter_code
_entity_poly.pdbx_strand_id
1 'polypeptide(L)'
;MKHKIIETNIERLRDPFVITENGTHYMYGTGWVCYKSSDSLEHWTRVEKELVVVPSDCDGDKWAPEVHKYNGKYYMFTTYRSLKTKRRGCTILQSDSPEGPFVEITNGHITPVEWDSIDGTFYVDEENQPWMVFVHEWVSTDDNVGRMAAAKLSEDLTHFISEPIELFRADTPAWAKHGVTDGCFMYKTQDNQLLMLWSNVDEYGYCVAIARSKNGKVDGEWVHDEKLLFSKETFGQYDGGHGMIFTDVDGQMYLSIHSPNNPVGDRLEKPVIIPVFEENGTIVIK
;
A
#
# COMPACT_ATOMS: atom_id res chain seq x y z
N MET A 1 25.17 13.58 1.18
CA MET A 1 25.40 12.28 0.47
C MET A 1 24.19 12.04 -0.42
N LYS A 2 24.34 11.54 -1.64
CA LYS A 2 23.15 11.11 -2.41
C LYS A 2 22.65 9.84 -1.78
N HIS A 3 21.35 9.78 -1.44
CA HIS A 3 20.71 8.58 -0.95
C HIS A 3 20.84 7.45 -2.00
N LYS A 4 21.04 6.23 -1.54
CA LYS A 4 21.15 5.08 -2.44
C LYS A 4 19.75 4.69 -2.90
N ILE A 5 19.41 5.00 -4.14
CA ILE A 5 18.20 4.54 -4.80
C ILE A 5 18.56 3.37 -5.71
N ILE A 6 17.85 2.27 -5.58
CA ILE A 6 17.97 1.09 -6.43
C ILE A 6 16.90 1.19 -7.51
N GLU A 7 17.35 1.34 -8.74
CA GLU A 7 16.49 1.34 -9.93
C GLU A 7 16.26 -0.09 -10.39
N THR A 8 15.00 -0.44 -10.63
CA THR A 8 14.66 -1.76 -11.16
C THR A 8 14.72 -1.78 -12.70
N ASN A 9 14.85 -2.96 -13.31
CA ASN A 9 14.73 -3.15 -14.75
C ASN A 9 13.27 -3.14 -15.25
N ILE A 10 12.28 -2.98 -14.37
CA ILE A 10 10.87 -2.88 -14.75
C ILE A 10 10.64 -1.49 -15.37
N GLU A 11 10.16 -1.45 -16.61
CA GLU A 11 9.97 -0.20 -17.35
C GLU A 11 8.82 0.63 -16.80
N ARG A 12 7.72 -0.05 -16.42
CA ARG A 12 6.52 0.60 -15.87
C ARG A 12 5.81 -0.30 -14.88
N LEU A 13 5.60 0.21 -13.68
CA LEU A 13 4.74 -0.38 -12.65
C LEU A 13 4.41 0.68 -11.60
N ARG A 14 3.13 0.84 -11.27
CA ARG A 14 2.66 1.63 -10.13
C ARG A 14 2.40 0.74 -8.93
N ASP A 15 2.43 1.34 -7.75
CA ASP A 15 2.00 0.76 -6.48
C ASP A 15 2.75 -0.55 -6.16
N PRO A 16 4.11 -0.53 -6.17
CA PRO A 16 4.90 -1.75 -6.04
C PRO A 16 4.88 -2.26 -4.60
N PHE A 17 4.23 -3.39 -4.38
CA PHE A 17 4.20 -4.12 -3.10
C PHE A 17 5.14 -5.32 -3.15
N VAL A 18 6.03 -5.46 -2.17
CA VAL A 18 7.06 -6.50 -2.17
C VAL A 18 6.95 -7.41 -0.95
N ILE A 19 6.95 -8.72 -1.18
CA ILE A 19 7.16 -9.71 -0.12
C ILE A 19 8.42 -10.52 -0.38
N THR A 20 9.04 -11.01 0.69
CA THR A 20 10.17 -11.95 0.62
C THR A 20 9.72 -13.30 1.18
N GLU A 21 9.78 -14.34 0.35
CA GLU A 21 9.35 -15.68 0.73
C GLU A 21 10.35 -16.73 0.23
N ASN A 22 10.90 -17.54 1.14
CA ASN A 22 11.85 -18.62 0.83
C ASN A 22 13.05 -18.17 -0.05
N GLY A 23 13.61 -16.99 0.22
CA GLY A 23 14.74 -16.44 -0.52
C GLY A 23 14.41 -15.80 -1.87
N THR A 24 13.13 -15.66 -2.18
CA THR A 24 12.65 -14.99 -3.40
C THR A 24 11.82 -13.76 -3.03
N HIS A 25 12.08 -12.67 -3.71
CA HIS A 25 11.25 -11.47 -3.66
C HIS A 25 10.17 -11.55 -4.72
N TYR A 26 8.95 -11.19 -4.34
CA TYR A 26 7.80 -11.06 -5.24
C TYR A 26 7.31 -9.61 -5.18
N MET A 27 7.23 -8.95 -6.31
CA MET A 27 6.72 -7.58 -6.45
C MET A 27 5.41 -7.59 -7.22
N TYR A 28 4.37 -7.12 -6.57
CA TYR A 28 3.03 -6.96 -7.17
C TYR A 28 2.82 -5.48 -7.51
N GLY A 29 1.90 -5.20 -8.44
CA GLY A 29 1.54 -3.82 -8.76
C GLY A 29 0.28 -3.70 -9.59
N THR A 30 -0.14 -2.47 -9.77
CA THR A 30 -1.34 -2.09 -10.52
C THR A 30 -1.39 -2.78 -11.88
N GLY A 31 -2.60 -3.27 -12.24
CA GLY A 31 -2.83 -4.16 -13.38
C GLY A 31 -2.84 -5.64 -12.98
N TRP A 32 -2.68 -5.97 -11.67
CA TRP A 32 -2.59 -7.32 -11.12
C TRP A 32 -1.48 -8.12 -11.79
N VAL A 33 -0.31 -7.57 -11.76
CA VAL A 33 0.91 -8.20 -12.27
C VAL A 33 1.85 -8.56 -11.13
N CYS A 34 2.69 -9.57 -11.36
CA CYS A 34 3.71 -10.00 -10.43
C CYS A 34 5.06 -10.15 -11.14
N TYR A 35 6.10 -9.72 -10.46
CA TYR A 35 7.50 -9.94 -10.83
C TYR A 35 8.20 -10.67 -9.69
N LYS A 36 9.26 -11.42 -10.00
CA LYS A 36 10.08 -12.08 -8.99
C LYS A 36 11.57 -11.90 -9.23
N SER A 37 12.33 -11.95 -8.14
CA SER A 37 13.78 -11.92 -8.13
C SER A 37 14.32 -12.74 -6.95
N SER A 38 15.41 -13.47 -7.17
CA SER A 38 16.07 -14.29 -6.13
C SER A 38 17.52 -13.89 -5.86
N ASP A 39 18.07 -12.96 -6.63
CA ASP A 39 19.51 -12.62 -6.63
C ASP A 39 19.81 -11.13 -6.57
N SER A 40 18.82 -10.27 -6.83
CA SER A 40 19.03 -8.83 -6.92
C SER A 40 17.74 -8.05 -6.74
N LEU A 41 17.80 -6.86 -6.17
CA LEU A 41 16.69 -5.90 -6.15
C LEU A 41 16.62 -5.03 -7.42
N GLU A 42 17.59 -5.16 -8.32
CA GLU A 42 17.65 -4.43 -9.60
C GLU A 42 16.99 -5.23 -10.73
N HIS A 43 17.11 -6.57 -10.71
CA HIS A 43 16.68 -7.46 -11.80
C HIS A 43 15.47 -8.30 -11.42
N TRP A 44 14.36 -8.02 -12.06
CA TRP A 44 13.06 -8.66 -11.85
C TRP A 44 12.58 -9.34 -13.12
N THR A 45 12.03 -10.53 -12.98
CA THR A 45 11.43 -11.30 -14.06
C THR A 45 9.93 -11.37 -13.87
N ARG A 46 9.18 -11.06 -14.91
CA ARG A 46 7.71 -11.14 -14.85
C ARG A 46 7.26 -12.59 -14.66
N VAL A 47 6.29 -12.80 -13.80
CA VAL A 47 5.57 -14.07 -13.65
C VAL A 47 4.52 -14.14 -14.77
N GLU A 48 4.70 -15.06 -15.71
CA GLU A 48 3.82 -15.20 -16.89
C GLU A 48 2.51 -15.95 -16.59
N LYS A 49 2.43 -16.60 -15.43
CA LYS A 49 1.22 -17.27 -14.97
C LYS A 49 0.12 -16.25 -14.66
N GLU A 50 -1.14 -16.61 -14.90
CA GLU A 50 -2.29 -15.81 -14.47
C GLU A 50 -2.26 -15.62 -12.95
N LEU A 51 -2.09 -14.37 -12.54
CA LEU A 51 -1.96 -14.03 -11.12
C LEU A 51 -3.31 -14.07 -10.38
N VAL A 52 -4.39 -13.64 -11.04
CA VAL A 52 -5.72 -13.47 -10.45
C VAL A 52 -6.78 -14.10 -11.34
N VAL A 53 -7.62 -14.93 -10.76
CA VAL A 53 -8.91 -15.28 -11.39
C VAL A 53 -9.81 -14.06 -11.28
N VAL A 54 -9.99 -13.36 -12.40
CA VAL A 54 -10.68 -12.07 -12.42
C VAL A 54 -12.11 -12.22 -11.89
N PRO A 55 -12.49 -11.48 -10.82
CA PRO A 55 -13.86 -11.51 -10.31
C PRO A 55 -14.89 -11.14 -11.37
N SER A 56 -16.02 -11.82 -11.40
CA SER A 56 -17.06 -11.60 -12.41
C SER A 56 -17.69 -10.21 -12.37
N ASP A 57 -17.55 -9.50 -11.24
CA ASP A 57 -18.02 -8.12 -11.04
C ASP A 57 -16.97 -7.05 -11.40
N CYS A 58 -15.75 -7.45 -11.81
CA CYS A 58 -14.66 -6.51 -12.11
C CYS A 58 -14.84 -5.86 -13.48
N ASP A 59 -14.94 -4.52 -13.51
CA ASP A 59 -15.04 -3.66 -14.70
C ASP A 59 -13.78 -2.80 -14.94
N GLY A 60 -12.64 -3.18 -14.40
CA GLY A 60 -11.38 -2.44 -14.51
C GLY A 60 -10.87 -1.87 -13.19
N ASP A 61 -10.00 -0.87 -13.25
CA ASP A 61 -9.34 -0.26 -12.07
C ASP A 61 -8.71 -1.32 -11.15
N LYS A 62 -7.91 -2.22 -11.74
CA LYS A 62 -7.19 -3.29 -11.04
C LYS A 62 -5.97 -2.68 -10.35
N TRP A 63 -6.19 -2.02 -9.19
CA TRP A 63 -5.20 -1.15 -8.56
C TRP A 63 -4.63 -1.72 -7.28
N ALA A 64 -3.41 -1.31 -7.00
CA ALA A 64 -2.71 -1.46 -5.73
C ALA A 64 -2.89 -2.82 -5.04
N PRO A 65 -2.47 -3.94 -5.66
CA PRO A 65 -2.53 -5.23 -5.00
C PRO A 65 -1.44 -5.33 -3.92
N GLU A 66 -1.84 -5.58 -2.68
CA GLU A 66 -0.97 -5.91 -1.56
C GLU A 66 -1.13 -7.38 -1.18
N VAL A 67 -0.04 -8.12 -1.08
CA VAL A 67 -0.07 -9.54 -0.73
C VAL A 67 0.52 -9.78 0.64
N HIS A 68 -0.30 -10.31 1.54
CA HIS A 68 0.08 -10.62 2.91
C HIS A 68 -0.02 -12.12 3.18
N LYS A 69 0.90 -12.66 3.98
CA LYS A 69 0.84 -14.06 4.44
C LYS A 69 0.11 -14.11 5.80
N TYR A 70 -0.95 -14.90 5.87
CA TYR A 70 -1.72 -15.07 7.09
C TYR A 70 -2.21 -16.52 7.18
N ASN A 71 -2.08 -17.15 8.36
CA ASN A 71 -2.50 -18.54 8.60
C ASN A 71 -2.04 -19.53 7.51
N GLY A 72 -0.80 -19.35 7.01
CA GLY A 72 -0.17 -20.27 6.04
C GLY A 72 -0.60 -20.08 4.58
N LYS A 73 -1.46 -19.10 4.29
CA LYS A 73 -1.91 -18.74 2.95
C LYS A 73 -1.52 -17.30 2.59
N TYR A 74 -1.67 -16.95 1.31
CA TYR A 74 -1.43 -15.61 0.79
C TYR A 74 -2.75 -14.94 0.48
N TYR A 75 -2.91 -13.71 0.95
CA TYR A 75 -4.11 -12.90 0.74
C TYR A 75 -3.74 -11.62 0.03
N MET A 76 -4.40 -11.37 -1.09
CA MET A 76 -4.24 -10.15 -1.87
C MET A 76 -5.37 -9.19 -1.54
N PHE A 77 -5.03 -8.04 -0.97
CA PHE A 77 -5.91 -6.91 -0.77
C PHE A 77 -5.77 -6.00 -1.99
N THR A 78 -6.85 -5.65 -2.65
CA THR A 78 -6.77 -4.89 -3.89
C THR A 78 -8.06 -4.15 -4.19
N THR A 79 -7.98 -3.20 -5.12
CA THR A 79 -9.10 -2.40 -5.60
C THR A 79 -9.52 -2.84 -6.99
N TYR A 80 -10.82 -2.82 -7.26
CA TYR A 80 -11.33 -2.81 -8.62
C TYR A 80 -12.64 -2.00 -8.71
N ARG A 81 -13.05 -1.64 -9.94
CA ARG A 81 -14.36 -1.05 -10.19
C ARG A 81 -15.39 -2.14 -10.41
N SER A 82 -16.51 -2.07 -9.69
CA SER A 82 -17.61 -3.01 -9.80
C SER A 82 -18.47 -2.73 -11.04
N LEU A 83 -18.83 -3.77 -11.77
CA LEU A 83 -19.85 -3.72 -12.84
C LEU A 83 -21.22 -3.30 -12.32
N LYS A 84 -21.57 -3.70 -11.10
CA LYS A 84 -22.88 -3.46 -10.49
C LYS A 84 -23.02 -2.05 -9.96
N THR A 85 -22.06 -1.61 -9.11
CA THR A 85 -22.16 -0.32 -8.43
C THR A 85 -21.54 0.82 -9.21
N LYS A 86 -20.67 0.52 -10.19
CA LYS A 86 -19.82 1.46 -10.95
C LYS A 86 -18.81 2.22 -10.08
N ARG A 87 -18.67 1.82 -8.83
CA ARG A 87 -17.72 2.38 -7.86
C ARG A 87 -16.51 1.48 -7.69
N ARG A 88 -15.41 2.08 -7.26
CA ARG A 88 -14.25 1.35 -6.77
C ARG A 88 -14.49 0.84 -5.36
N GLY A 89 -13.95 -0.32 -5.06
CA GLY A 89 -14.00 -0.89 -3.72
C GLY A 89 -12.91 -1.90 -3.51
N CYS A 90 -12.58 -2.14 -2.26
CA CYS A 90 -11.56 -3.11 -1.89
C CYS A 90 -12.18 -4.50 -1.74
N THR A 91 -11.42 -5.49 -2.18
CA THR A 91 -11.72 -6.92 -2.08
C THR A 91 -10.53 -7.68 -1.55
N ILE A 92 -10.74 -8.92 -1.14
CA ILE A 92 -9.69 -9.84 -0.70
C ILE A 92 -9.74 -11.11 -1.54
N LEU A 93 -8.58 -11.48 -2.08
CA LEU A 93 -8.41 -12.73 -2.81
C LEU A 93 -7.40 -13.61 -2.07
N GLN A 94 -7.50 -14.92 -2.21
CA GLN A 94 -6.66 -15.90 -1.53
C GLN A 94 -5.94 -16.81 -2.52
N SER A 95 -4.72 -17.22 -2.18
CA SER A 95 -3.95 -18.24 -2.90
C SER A 95 -3.11 -19.09 -1.93
N ASP A 96 -2.77 -20.30 -2.34
CA ASP A 96 -1.79 -21.14 -1.65
C ASP A 96 -0.33 -20.84 -2.10
N SER A 97 -0.15 -19.95 -3.08
CA SER A 97 1.14 -19.58 -3.66
C SER A 97 1.27 -18.06 -3.83
N PRO A 98 2.47 -17.47 -3.62
CA PRO A 98 2.71 -16.07 -3.92
C PRO A 98 2.58 -15.74 -5.42
N GLU A 99 2.70 -16.73 -6.30
CA GLU A 99 2.50 -16.59 -7.74
C GLU A 99 1.03 -16.78 -8.18
N GLY A 100 0.10 -16.86 -7.23
CA GLY A 100 -1.31 -17.10 -7.55
C GLY A 100 -1.61 -18.53 -8.09
N PRO A 101 -2.77 -18.75 -8.72
CA PRO A 101 -3.79 -17.72 -8.93
C PRO A 101 -4.49 -17.34 -7.61
N PHE A 102 -4.76 -16.06 -7.46
CA PHE A 102 -5.58 -15.54 -6.37
C PHE A 102 -7.05 -15.56 -6.75
N VAL A 103 -7.89 -16.06 -5.87
CA VAL A 103 -9.34 -16.20 -6.06
C VAL A 103 -10.06 -15.37 -5.00
N GLU A 104 -11.04 -14.57 -5.43
CA GLU A 104 -11.83 -13.73 -4.52
C GLU A 104 -12.57 -14.58 -3.47
N ILE A 105 -12.48 -14.16 -2.22
CA ILE A 105 -13.15 -14.81 -1.08
C ILE A 105 -14.26 -13.97 -0.45
N THR A 106 -14.36 -12.69 -0.81
CA THR A 106 -15.29 -11.72 -0.22
C THR A 106 -16.63 -11.60 -0.96
N ASN A 107 -16.77 -12.28 -2.10
CA ASN A 107 -17.97 -12.21 -2.95
C ASN A 107 -18.32 -10.76 -3.38
N GLY A 108 -17.32 -10.02 -3.84
CA GLY A 108 -17.39 -8.60 -4.20
C GLY A 108 -16.66 -7.71 -3.19
N HIS A 109 -16.85 -6.40 -3.32
CA HIS A 109 -16.26 -5.44 -2.41
C HIS A 109 -16.76 -5.64 -0.98
N ILE A 110 -15.86 -5.50 0.00
CA ILE A 110 -16.22 -5.50 1.43
C ILE A 110 -16.31 -4.10 2.02
N THR A 111 -15.77 -3.10 1.33
CA THR A 111 -15.90 -1.69 1.72
C THR A 111 -17.30 -1.16 1.42
N PRO A 112 -17.76 -0.08 2.09
CA PRO A 112 -19.12 0.46 1.91
C PRO A 112 -19.46 0.69 0.43
N VAL A 113 -20.63 0.23 0.01
CA VAL A 113 -21.04 0.27 -1.42
C VAL A 113 -21.33 1.69 -1.93
N GLU A 114 -21.59 2.62 -1.02
CA GLU A 114 -21.81 4.04 -1.32
C GLU A 114 -20.51 4.85 -1.43
N TRP A 115 -19.36 4.27 -1.04
CA TRP A 115 -18.05 4.90 -1.14
C TRP A 115 -17.33 4.44 -2.40
N ASP A 116 -16.49 5.29 -2.95
CA ASP A 116 -15.34 4.85 -3.72
C ASP A 116 -14.22 4.61 -2.71
N SER A 117 -13.76 3.36 -2.62
CA SER A 117 -12.75 2.93 -1.65
C SER A 117 -11.58 2.28 -2.39
N ILE A 118 -10.35 2.65 -2.01
CA ILE A 118 -9.13 2.16 -2.66
C ILE A 118 -8.07 1.75 -1.62
N ASP A 119 -7.03 1.08 -2.08
CA ASP A 119 -5.76 0.86 -1.38
C ASP A 119 -5.92 0.18 -0.01
N GLY A 120 -6.62 -0.95 0.01
CA GLY A 120 -6.76 -1.72 1.24
C GLY A 120 -5.47 -2.40 1.66
N THR A 121 -5.01 -2.16 2.90
CA THR A 121 -3.88 -2.87 3.54
C THR A 121 -4.32 -3.70 4.72
N PHE A 122 -3.55 -4.74 5.03
CA PHE A 122 -3.82 -5.69 6.10
C PHE A 122 -2.95 -5.45 7.33
N TYR A 123 -3.56 -5.55 8.50
CA TYR A 123 -2.84 -5.51 9.76
C TYR A 123 -3.48 -6.42 10.80
N VAL A 124 -2.66 -7.10 11.61
CA VAL A 124 -3.13 -7.87 12.77
C VAL A 124 -2.61 -7.19 14.03
N ASP A 125 -3.51 -6.82 14.93
CA ASP A 125 -3.15 -6.14 16.17
C ASP A 125 -2.63 -7.09 17.26
N GLU A 126 -2.29 -6.54 18.43
CA GLU A 126 -1.75 -7.30 19.57
C GLU A 126 -2.77 -8.27 20.18
N GLU A 127 -4.05 -8.07 19.93
CA GLU A 127 -5.13 -8.95 20.38
C GLU A 127 -5.41 -10.07 19.35
N ASN A 128 -4.58 -10.19 18.30
CA ASN A 128 -4.74 -11.04 17.13
C ASN A 128 -6.01 -10.73 16.31
N GLN A 129 -6.52 -9.51 16.39
CA GLN A 129 -7.64 -9.05 15.60
C GLN A 129 -7.15 -8.59 14.22
N PRO A 130 -7.62 -9.20 13.11
CA PRO A 130 -7.36 -8.73 11.76
C PRO A 130 -8.09 -7.41 11.48
N TRP A 131 -7.42 -6.49 10.80
CA TRP A 131 -7.93 -5.22 10.35
C TRP A 131 -7.67 -5.02 8.87
N MET A 132 -8.56 -4.31 8.21
CA MET A 132 -8.28 -3.66 6.95
C MET A 132 -8.25 -2.15 7.18
N VAL A 133 -7.14 -1.51 6.79
CA VAL A 133 -7.05 -0.06 6.66
C VAL A 133 -7.18 0.25 5.18
N PHE A 134 -7.95 1.27 4.82
CA PHE A 134 -8.23 1.58 3.42
C PHE A 134 -8.59 3.05 3.25
N VAL A 135 -8.64 3.51 2.03
CA VAL A 135 -8.99 4.89 1.69
C VAL A 135 -10.47 5.00 1.35
N HIS A 136 -11.19 5.92 1.98
CA HIS A 136 -12.40 6.52 1.43
C HIS A 136 -11.97 7.63 0.48
N GLU A 137 -12.06 7.38 -0.81
CA GLU A 137 -11.53 8.23 -1.85
C GLU A 137 -12.28 9.56 -1.93
N TRP A 138 -11.55 10.65 -2.11
CA TRP A 138 -12.05 12.04 -2.14
C TRP A 138 -13.15 12.28 -3.16
N VAL A 139 -13.25 11.47 -4.21
CA VAL A 139 -14.28 11.59 -5.27
C VAL A 139 -15.69 11.26 -4.78
N SER A 140 -15.82 10.58 -3.64
CA SER A 140 -17.10 10.20 -3.06
C SER A 140 -17.36 10.78 -1.67
N THR A 141 -16.48 11.66 -1.20
CA THR A 141 -16.69 12.43 0.04
C THR A 141 -17.40 13.76 -0.24
N ASP A 142 -18.15 14.28 0.74
CA ASP A 142 -18.96 15.51 0.57
C ASP A 142 -18.12 16.76 0.29
N ASP A 143 -16.86 16.78 0.73
CA ASP A 143 -15.98 17.95 0.67
C ASP A 143 -14.77 17.75 -0.25
N ASN A 144 -14.72 16.65 -1.00
CA ASN A 144 -13.62 16.26 -1.88
C ASN A 144 -12.26 16.11 -1.15
N VAL A 145 -12.29 15.74 0.13
CA VAL A 145 -11.11 15.41 0.92
C VAL A 145 -11.14 13.94 1.28
N GLY A 146 -10.11 13.19 0.90
CA GLY A 146 -9.97 11.78 1.20
C GLY A 146 -9.83 11.52 2.71
N ARG A 147 -10.25 10.34 3.12
CA ARG A 147 -10.12 9.86 4.49
C ARG A 147 -9.37 8.54 4.51
N MET A 148 -8.52 8.39 5.50
CA MET A 148 -8.05 7.07 5.90
C MET A 148 -9.09 6.47 6.82
N ALA A 149 -9.50 5.23 6.54
CA ALA A 149 -10.52 4.50 7.29
C ALA A 149 -10.02 3.11 7.67
N ALA A 150 -10.63 2.50 8.67
CA ALA A 150 -10.33 1.13 9.08
C ALA A 150 -11.58 0.39 9.55
N ALA A 151 -11.58 -0.93 9.36
CA ALA A 151 -12.58 -1.82 9.92
C ALA A 151 -11.96 -3.14 10.37
N LYS A 152 -12.54 -3.76 11.39
CA LYS A 152 -12.17 -5.11 11.83
C LYS A 152 -12.65 -6.14 10.82
N LEU A 153 -11.76 -7.07 10.47
CA LEU A 153 -12.08 -8.23 9.64
C LEU A 153 -12.46 -9.43 10.50
N SER A 154 -13.29 -10.29 9.95
CA SER A 154 -13.46 -11.65 10.45
C SER A 154 -12.14 -12.41 10.41
N GLU A 155 -12.00 -13.46 11.25
CA GLU A 155 -10.78 -14.28 11.31
C GLU A 155 -10.44 -14.93 9.96
N ASP A 156 -11.46 -15.28 9.17
CA ASP A 156 -11.32 -15.87 7.83
C ASP A 156 -11.17 -14.82 6.71
N LEU A 157 -11.10 -13.54 7.06
CA LEU A 157 -10.94 -12.38 6.18
C LEU A 157 -12.03 -12.20 5.11
N THR A 158 -13.22 -12.79 5.30
CA THR A 158 -14.27 -12.75 4.28
C THR A 158 -15.20 -11.54 4.38
N HIS A 159 -15.25 -10.85 5.53
CA HIS A 159 -16.15 -9.71 5.77
C HIS A 159 -15.69 -8.83 6.94
N PHE A 160 -16.22 -7.62 7.02
CA PHE A 160 -16.06 -6.76 8.19
C PHE A 160 -16.96 -7.21 9.34
N ILE A 161 -16.43 -7.19 10.56
CA ILE A 161 -17.17 -7.45 11.82
C ILE A 161 -17.40 -6.18 12.63
N SER A 162 -17.00 -5.03 12.10
CA SER A 162 -17.29 -3.71 12.65
C SER A 162 -17.67 -2.75 11.53
N GLU A 163 -18.37 -1.67 11.86
CA GLU A 163 -18.52 -0.54 10.96
C GLU A 163 -17.15 0.09 10.71
N PRO A 164 -16.88 0.61 9.50
CA PRO A 164 -15.68 1.40 9.22
C PRO A 164 -15.64 2.67 10.07
N ILE A 165 -14.46 2.99 10.56
CA ILE A 165 -14.17 4.23 11.29
C ILE A 165 -13.21 5.10 10.50
N GLU A 166 -13.42 6.41 10.50
CA GLU A 166 -12.48 7.39 9.96
C GLU A 166 -11.30 7.56 10.93
N LEU A 167 -10.07 7.42 10.46
CA LEU A 167 -8.85 7.59 11.24
C LEU A 167 -8.33 9.01 11.17
N PHE A 168 -8.24 9.57 9.96
CA PHE A 168 -7.83 10.95 9.72
C PHE A 168 -8.19 11.40 8.29
N ARG A 169 -8.08 12.70 8.06
CA ARG A 169 -8.35 13.38 6.79
C ARG A 169 -7.04 13.72 6.07
N ALA A 170 -7.09 13.75 4.74
CA ALA A 170 -5.96 14.12 3.88
C ALA A 170 -5.39 15.51 4.17
N ASP A 171 -6.24 16.46 4.56
CA ASP A 171 -5.91 17.86 4.80
C ASP A 171 -5.45 18.17 6.24
N THR A 172 -5.32 17.14 7.08
CA THR A 172 -4.90 17.30 8.48
C THR A 172 -3.46 17.84 8.63
N PRO A 173 -2.42 17.29 7.94
CA PRO A 173 -1.07 17.79 8.11
C PRO A 173 -0.81 19.06 7.28
N ALA A 174 -0.07 20.00 7.84
CA ALA A 174 0.19 21.31 7.22
C ALA A 174 0.93 21.25 5.87
N TRP A 175 1.71 20.20 5.64
CA TRP A 175 2.43 19.97 4.39
C TRP A 175 1.53 19.48 3.25
N ALA A 176 0.36 18.87 3.54
CA ALA A 176 -0.56 18.38 2.52
C ALA A 176 -1.18 19.52 1.73
N LYS A 177 -1.15 19.45 0.42
CA LYS A 177 -1.68 20.48 -0.49
C LYS A 177 -2.90 20.01 -1.27
N HIS A 178 -3.23 18.74 -1.20
CA HIS A 178 -4.36 18.13 -1.90
C HIS A 178 -5.22 17.28 -0.97
N GLY A 179 -6.46 17.06 -1.36
CA GLY A 179 -7.39 16.17 -0.63
C GLY A 179 -7.17 14.68 -0.89
N VAL A 180 -5.95 14.28 -1.28
CA VAL A 180 -5.61 12.90 -1.66
C VAL A 180 -5.15 12.12 -0.44
N THR A 181 -5.69 10.93 -0.24
CA THR A 181 -5.13 9.88 0.62
C THR A 181 -4.89 8.66 -0.24
N ASP A 182 -3.67 8.16 -0.28
CA ASP A 182 -3.28 6.98 -1.05
C ASP A 182 -2.35 6.07 -0.24
N GLY A 183 -2.24 4.80 -0.66
CA GLY A 183 -1.15 3.91 -0.34
C GLY A 183 -0.89 3.73 1.14
N CYS A 184 -1.91 3.43 1.95
CA CYS A 184 -1.73 3.14 3.36
C CYS A 184 -0.97 1.82 3.54
N PHE A 185 0.05 1.82 4.39
CA PHE A 185 0.78 0.63 4.79
C PHE A 185 1.07 0.67 6.29
N MET A 186 0.68 -0.38 7.00
CA MET A 186 0.83 -0.46 8.46
C MET A 186 2.18 -1.07 8.83
N TYR A 187 2.90 -0.40 9.73
CA TYR A 187 4.19 -0.87 10.23
C TYR A 187 4.28 -0.74 11.74
N LYS A 188 4.68 -1.81 12.41
CA LYS A 188 4.95 -1.80 13.84
C LYS A 188 6.46 -1.85 14.08
N THR A 189 6.98 -0.83 14.77
CA THR A 189 8.40 -0.74 15.09
C THR A 189 8.79 -1.72 16.21
N GLN A 190 10.09 -1.98 16.34
CA GLN A 190 10.64 -2.78 17.44
C GLN A 190 10.35 -2.16 18.82
N ASP A 191 10.23 -0.83 18.89
CA ASP A 191 9.84 -0.09 20.08
C ASP A 191 8.30 -0.04 20.29
N ASN A 192 7.54 -0.89 19.58
CA ASN A 192 6.10 -0.99 19.65
C ASN A 192 5.31 0.27 19.22
N GLN A 193 5.91 1.17 18.45
CA GLN A 193 5.16 2.25 17.81
C GLN A 193 4.38 1.71 16.61
N LEU A 194 3.09 1.98 16.53
CA LEU A 194 2.29 1.68 15.35
C LEU A 194 2.34 2.89 14.41
N LEU A 195 2.90 2.66 13.24
CA LEU A 195 3.06 3.65 12.17
C LEU A 195 2.16 3.29 10.99
N MET A 196 1.74 4.29 10.25
CA MET A 196 1.13 4.15 8.93
C MET A 196 1.91 4.98 7.93
N LEU A 197 2.49 4.34 6.93
CA LEU A 197 2.93 5.04 5.73
C LEU A 197 1.69 5.36 4.90
N TRP A 198 1.65 6.56 4.35
CA TRP A 198 0.56 6.96 3.44
C TRP A 198 1.06 8.04 2.49
N SER A 199 0.36 8.26 1.41
CA SER A 199 0.78 9.18 0.36
C SER A 199 -0.24 10.28 0.11
N ASN A 200 0.28 11.47 -0.22
CA ASN A 200 -0.45 12.65 -0.61
C ASN A 200 0.45 13.48 -1.54
N VAL A 201 0.07 14.68 -1.86
CA VAL A 201 0.83 15.63 -2.67
C VAL A 201 1.22 16.81 -1.81
N ASP A 202 2.54 17.09 -1.72
CA ASP A 202 3.10 18.30 -1.12
C ASP A 202 3.25 19.42 -2.17
N GLU A 203 4.00 20.47 -1.85
CA GLU A 203 4.30 21.58 -2.77
C GLU A 203 5.10 21.13 -4.01
N TYR A 204 5.83 20.02 -3.92
CA TYR A 204 6.77 19.55 -4.96
C TYR A 204 6.26 18.33 -5.74
N GLY A 205 5.19 17.67 -5.28
CA GLY A 205 4.59 16.52 -5.94
C GLY A 205 4.16 15.42 -4.98
N TYR A 206 3.99 14.23 -5.51
CA TYR A 206 3.59 13.06 -4.76
C TYR A 206 4.68 12.65 -3.75
N CYS A 207 4.27 12.27 -2.53
CA CYS A 207 5.19 12.03 -1.42
C CYS A 207 4.71 10.90 -0.51
N VAL A 208 5.61 10.39 0.33
CA VAL A 208 5.30 9.43 1.41
C VAL A 208 5.47 10.10 2.76
N ALA A 209 4.45 10.01 3.58
CA ALA A 209 4.42 10.50 4.95
C ALA A 209 4.28 9.37 5.97
N ILE A 210 4.52 9.68 7.23
CA ILE A 210 4.27 8.80 8.37
C ILE A 210 3.20 9.44 9.27
N ALA A 211 2.17 8.65 9.58
CA ALA A 211 1.27 8.91 10.69
C ALA A 211 1.55 7.92 11.82
N ARG A 212 1.32 8.34 13.09
CA ARG A 212 1.58 7.53 14.29
C ARG A 212 0.32 7.38 15.10
N SER A 213 0.02 6.17 15.53
CA SER A 213 -1.00 5.93 16.54
C SER A 213 -0.46 6.35 17.92
N LYS A 214 -1.17 7.23 18.63
CA LYS A 214 -0.76 7.68 19.97
C LYS A 214 -0.79 6.59 21.03
N ASN A 215 -1.62 5.58 20.84
CA ASN A 215 -1.82 4.50 21.83
C ASN A 215 -1.47 3.12 21.28
N GLY A 216 -0.91 3.02 20.08
CA GLY A 216 -0.54 1.76 19.43
C GLY A 216 -1.72 0.96 18.85
N LYS A 217 -2.94 1.52 18.83
CA LYS A 217 -4.15 0.87 18.29
C LYS A 217 -4.50 1.43 16.92
N VAL A 218 -5.12 0.60 16.08
CA VAL A 218 -5.60 1.01 14.75
C VAL A 218 -6.70 2.08 14.88
N ASP A 219 -7.65 1.88 15.80
CA ASP A 219 -8.77 2.77 16.10
C ASP A 219 -8.41 3.91 17.06
N GLY A 220 -7.11 4.13 17.30
CA GLY A 220 -6.61 5.21 18.14
C GLY A 220 -6.56 6.55 17.43
N GLU A 221 -6.11 7.58 18.17
CA GLU A 221 -5.82 8.90 17.61
C GLU A 221 -4.51 8.85 16.82
N TRP A 222 -4.50 9.37 15.60
CA TRP A 222 -3.35 9.44 14.71
C TRP A 222 -2.78 10.86 14.64
N VAL A 223 -1.46 10.97 14.69
CA VAL A 223 -0.72 12.22 14.49
C VAL A 223 0.26 12.06 13.36
N HIS A 224 0.43 13.11 12.57
CA HIS A 224 1.31 13.12 11.41
C HIS A 224 2.69 13.66 11.77
N ASP A 225 3.73 13.03 11.23
CA ASP A 225 5.07 13.59 11.28
C ASP A 225 5.12 14.88 10.44
N GLU A 226 5.86 15.87 10.93
CA GLU A 226 6.09 17.12 10.20
C GLU A 226 6.99 16.92 8.98
N LYS A 227 7.89 15.94 9.05
CA LYS A 227 8.82 15.60 7.97
C LYS A 227 8.29 14.43 7.17
N LEU A 228 8.32 14.58 5.85
CA LEU A 228 8.01 13.51 4.91
C LEU A 228 9.12 12.44 4.94
N LEU A 229 8.73 11.18 4.84
CA LEU A 229 9.66 10.07 4.69
C LEU A 229 10.34 10.14 3.31
N PHE A 230 9.55 10.41 2.27
CA PHE A 230 10.04 10.60 0.91
C PHE A 230 9.33 11.80 0.26
N SER A 231 10.10 12.69 -0.37
CA SER A 231 9.57 13.77 -1.21
C SER A 231 10.58 14.16 -2.30
N LYS A 232 10.09 14.76 -3.37
CA LYS A 232 10.96 15.31 -4.42
C LYS A 232 11.92 16.38 -3.89
N GLU A 233 11.51 17.20 -2.95
CA GLU A 233 12.36 18.21 -2.32
C GLU A 233 13.59 17.58 -1.66
N THR A 234 13.38 16.47 -0.92
CA THR A 234 14.45 15.82 -0.14
C THR A 234 15.30 14.90 -0.99
N PHE A 235 14.69 14.14 -1.91
CA PHE A 235 15.37 13.06 -2.64
C PHE A 235 15.69 13.37 -4.09
N GLY A 236 15.18 14.49 -4.64
CA GLY A 236 15.75 15.09 -5.83
C GLY A 236 14.91 15.04 -7.09
N GLN A 237 15.25 14.23 -8.09
CA GLN A 237 14.85 14.46 -9.48
C GLN A 237 13.35 14.27 -9.76
N TYR A 238 12.71 13.32 -9.08
CA TYR A 238 11.32 12.93 -9.30
C TYR A 238 10.56 12.85 -7.99
N ASP A 239 9.26 13.08 -8.06
CA ASP A 239 8.30 12.74 -7.01
C ASP A 239 8.05 11.23 -6.97
N GLY A 240 7.30 10.75 -5.98
CA GLY A 240 6.94 9.35 -5.88
C GLY A 240 6.23 9.03 -4.57
N GLY A 241 5.59 7.90 -4.53
CA GLY A 241 4.81 7.51 -3.36
C GLY A 241 4.21 6.12 -3.49
N HIS A 242 3.10 5.91 -2.78
CA HIS A 242 2.46 4.62 -2.55
C HIS A 242 3.49 3.64 -1.97
N GLY A 243 4.02 4.04 -0.78
CA GLY A 243 5.18 3.40 -0.20
C GLY A 243 4.84 2.28 0.76
N MET A 244 5.57 1.16 0.67
CA MET A 244 5.54 0.08 1.63
C MET A 244 6.96 -0.33 2.04
N ILE A 245 7.09 -0.96 3.21
CA ILE A 245 8.36 -1.45 3.72
C ILE A 245 8.41 -2.97 3.64
N PHE A 246 9.50 -3.48 3.10
CA PHE A 246 9.81 -4.91 3.13
C PHE A 246 11.23 -5.13 3.67
N THR A 247 11.51 -6.37 4.07
CA THR A 247 12.82 -6.81 4.53
C THR A 247 13.35 -7.86 3.56
N ASP A 248 14.60 -7.73 3.14
CA ASP A 248 15.25 -8.71 2.28
C ASP A 248 15.71 -9.96 3.05
N VAL A 249 16.36 -10.86 2.35
CA VAL A 249 16.86 -12.13 2.92
C VAL A 249 17.97 -11.94 3.94
N ASP A 250 18.68 -10.82 3.91
CA ASP A 250 19.79 -10.47 4.81
C ASP A 250 19.31 -9.63 6.00
N GLY A 251 18.02 -9.33 6.08
CA GLY A 251 17.41 -8.54 7.16
C GLY A 251 17.51 -7.03 6.95
N GLN A 252 17.97 -6.55 5.80
CA GLN A 252 17.94 -5.13 5.46
C GLN A 252 16.54 -4.70 5.05
N MET A 253 16.08 -3.57 5.61
CA MET A 253 14.78 -2.99 5.30
C MET A 253 14.87 -2.03 4.11
N TYR A 254 13.81 -2.03 3.32
CA TYR A 254 13.67 -1.16 2.14
C TYR A 254 12.28 -0.56 2.06
N LEU A 255 12.22 0.68 1.57
CA LEU A 255 11.00 1.33 1.10
C LEU A 255 10.88 1.05 -0.41
N SER A 256 9.74 0.50 -0.83
CA SER A 256 9.35 0.39 -2.24
C SER A 256 8.32 1.46 -2.55
N ILE A 257 8.53 2.23 -3.63
CA ILE A 257 7.61 3.26 -4.14
C ILE A 257 7.58 3.20 -5.66
N HIS A 258 6.58 3.81 -6.28
CA HIS A 258 6.73 4.18 -7.69
C HIS A 258 7.20 5.63 -7.83
N SER A 259 8.06 5.88 -8.82
CA SER A 259 8.65 7.20 -9.10
C SER A 259 9.05 7.34 -10.57
N PRO A 260 8.62 8.41 -11.27
CA PRO A 260 7.73 9.48 -10.81
C PRO A 260 6.28 9.03 -10.63
N ASN A 261 5.44 9.89 -10.04
CA ASN A 261 3.99 9.63 -9.95
C ASN A 261 3.29 9.73 -11.32
N ASN A 262 3.78 10.60 -12.18
CA ASN A 262 3.32 10.72 -13.57
C ASN A 262 4.53 10.72 -14.50
N PRO A 263 4.40 10.29 -15.76
CA PRO A 263 5.51 10.28 -16.71
C PRO A 263 6.19 11.65 -16.85
N VAL A 264 7.52 11.65 -16.86
CA VAL A 264 8.34 12.86 -17.05
C VAL A 264 9.33 12.62 -18.20
N GLY A 265 9.06 13.23 -19.36
CA GLY A 265 9.80 12.89 -20.58
C GLY A 265 9.60 11.42 -20.96
N ASP A 266 10.69 10.71 -21.19
CA ASP A 266 10.66 9.27 -21.51
C ASP A 266 10.60 8.37 -20.25
N ARG A 267 10.65 8.94 -19.05
CA ARG A 267 10.57 8.18 -17.81
C ARG A 267 9.11 7.94 -17.45
N LEU A 268 8.74 6.68 -17.39
CA LEU A 268 7.44 6.20 -16.92
C LEU A 268 7.45 5.98 -15.40
N GLU A 269 6.27 5.78 -14.84
CA GLU A 269 6.12 5.36 -13.44
C GLU A 269 6.74 3.98 -13.26
N LYS A 270 7.74 3.86 -12.43
CA LYS A 270 8.44 2.58 -12.22
C LYS A 270 8.80 2.37 -10.75
N PRO A 271 8.98 1.11 -10.34
CA PRO A 271 9.42 0.81 -8.99
C PRO A 271 10.83 1.34 -8.75
N VAL A 272 11.02 1.98 -7.62
CA VAL A 272 12.33 2.27 -7.04
C VAL A 272 12.36 1.76 -5.61
N ILE A 273 13.54 1.29 -5.19
CA ILE A 273 13.75 0.66 -3.88
C ILE A 273 14.82 1.46 -3.14
N ILE A 274 14.54 1.83 -1.90
CA ILE A 274 15.38 2.73 -1.11
C ILE A 274 15.68 2.06 0.23
N PRO A 275 16.96 1.89 0.62
CA PRO A 275 17.30 1.38 1.95
C PRO A 275 16.74 2.28 3.04
N VAL A 276 16.07 1.69 4.01
CA VAL A 276 15.53 2.39 5.19
C VAL A 276 16.02 1.75 6.47
N PHE A 277 15.93 2.52 7.56
CA PHE A 277 16.38 2.09 8.88
C PHE A 277 15.33 2.48 9.91
N GLU A 278 15.20 1.65 10.93
CA GLU A 278 14.40 2.00 12.10
C GLU A 278 15.29 2.71 13.12
N GLU A 279 14.89 3.93 13.52
CA GLU A 279 15.60 4.74 14.52
C GLU A 279 14.60 5.49 15.40
N ASN A 280 14.78 5.35 16.73
CA ASN A 280 13.96 6.06 17.71
C ASN A 280 12.44 5.89 17.49
N GLY A 281 11.99 4.69 17.15
CA GLY A 281 10.59 4.37 16.92
C GLY A 281 10.00 4.98 15.63
N THR A 282 10.86 5.27 14.64
CA THR A 282 10.43 5.73 13.31
C THR A 282 11.27 5.12 12.18
N ILE A 283 10.83 5.30 10.96
CA ILE A 283 11.56 4.91 9.74
C ILE A 283 12.28 6.13 9.16
N VAL A 284 13.53 5.94 8.80
CA VAL A 284 14.37 6.98 8.20
C VAL A 284 15.08 6.48 6.95
N ILE A 285 15.30 7.38 5.99
CA ILE A 285 16.19 7.19 4.84
C ILE A 285 17.51 7.92 5.13
N LYS A 286 18.66 7.25 4.88
CA LYS A 286 20.00 7.78 5.14
C LYS A 286 20.80 8.05 3.87
#